data_9541ad19aaea4661be2f24f1383cfd80
#
_entry.id   9541ad19aaea4661be2f24f1383cfd80
#
_cell.length_a   1.000
_cell.length_b   1.000
_cell.length_c   1.000
_cell.angle_alpha   90.00
_cell.angle_beta   90.00
_cell.angle_gamma   90.00
#
_symmetry.space_group_name_H-M   'P 1'
#
loop_
_entity.id
_entity.type
_entity.pdbx_description
1 polymer ?
#
loop_
_entity_poly.entity_id
_entity_poly.type
_entity_poly.pdbx_seq_one_letter_code
_entity_poly.pdbx_strand_id
1 'polypeptide(L)'
;MSKTFISDFYCVCCGNKGIPIPRKNGKQREPGHLKRLFCLKCGKEVNHVEVKQSGGYTIREFQAEFEKGNFKNGERLMPYREFIGLLKQKGEF
;
A
#
# COMPACT_ATOMS: atom_id res chain seq x y z
N MET A 1 27.16 5.47 -6.61
CA MET A 1 26.28 6.35 -5.88
C MET A 1 24.98 5.65 -5.51
N SER A 2 24.63 5.70 -4.25
CA SER A 2 23.35 5.14 -3.83
C SER A 2 22.24 6.11 -4.17
N LYS A 3 21.21 5.59 -4.82
CA LYS A 3 20.01 6.38 -5.09
C LYS A 3 19.03 6.19 -3.95
N THR A 4 18.44 7.27 -3.52
CA THR A 4 17.39 7.23 -2.49
C THR A 4 16.05 7.37 -3.17
N PHE A 5 15.15 6.43 -2.90
CA PHE A 5 13.79 6.48 -3.38
C PHE A 5 12.88 6.91 -2.25
N ILE A 6 11.81 7.60 -2.59
CA ILE A 6 10.82 8.00 -1.61
C ILE A 6 9.60 7.12 -1.80
N SER A 7 9.22 6.41 -0.75
CA SER A 7 8.03 5.60 -0.75
C SER A 7 6.93 6.32 0.02
N ASP A 8 5.73 6.32 -0.54
CA ASP A 8 4.57 6.84 0.15
C ASP A 8 3.87 5.71 0.88
N PHE A 9 3.37 6.00 2.07
CA PHE A 9 2.64 5.02 2.87
C PHE A 9 1.22 5.50 3.07
N TYR A 10 0.26 4.62 2.81
CA TYR A 10 -1.15 4.94 2.94
C TYR A 10 -1.78 4.07 4.02
N CYS A 11 -2.55 4.70 4.89
CA CYS A 11 -3.26 4.00 5.96
C CYS A 11 -4.32 3.07 5.35
N VAL A 12 -4.30 1.80 5.74
CA VAL A 12 -5.27 0.85 5.21
C VAL A 12 -6.62 0.94 5.92
N CYS A 13 -6.70 1.70 7.01
CA CYS A 13 -7.95 1.91 7.74
C CYS A 13 -8.74 3.09 7.20
N CYS A 14 -8.10 4.23 6.97
CA CYS A 14 -8.78 5.45 6.55
C CYS A 14 -8.36 5.95 5.18
N GLY A 15 -7.32 5.36 4.58
CA GLY A 15 -6.83 5.76 3.27
C GLY A 15 -5.99 7.02 3.27
N ASN A 16 -5.68 7.57 4.43
CA ASN A 16 -4.92 8.81 4.51
C ASN A 16 -3.46 8.58 4.13
N LYS A 17 -2.89 9.53 3.39
CA LYS A 17 -1.48 9.46 3.02
C LYS A 17 -0.63 9.80 4.25
N GLY A 18 0.26 8.89 4.59
CA GLY A 18 1.18 9.09 5.71
C GLY A 18 2.43 9.84 5.29
N ILE A 19 3.42 9.82 6.17
CA ILE A 19 4.69 10.49 5.92
C ILE A 19 5.50 9.69 4.90
N PRO A 20 6.05 10.35 3.85
CA PRO A 20 6.94 9.66 2.91
C PRO A 20 8.20 9.20 3.62
N ILE A 21 8.67 8.01 3.30
CA ILE A 21 9.86 7.45 3.91
C ILE A 21 10.92 7.23 2.82
N PRO A 22 12.13 7.79 2.97
CA PRO A 22 13.20 7.52 2.01
C PRO A 22 13.68 6.08 2.14
N ARG A 23 13.93 5.44 1.01
CA ARG A 23 14.44 4.08 0.94
C ARG A 23 15.76 4.07 0.19
N LYS A 24 16.70 3.29 0.70
CA LYS A 24 17.97 3.11 0.02
C LYS A 24 17.83 2.11 -1.13
N ASN A 25 18.71 2.28 -2.11
CA ASN A 25 18.75 1.45 -3.28
C ASN A 25 18.82 -0.05 -2.95
N GLY A 26 18.05 -0.86 -3.65
CA GLY A 26 18.17 -2.30 -3.64
C GLY A 26 17.59 -3.03 -2.44
N LYS A 27 17.05 -2.33 -1.48
CA LYS A 27 16.50 -2.94 -0.28
C LYS A 27 14.99 -2.86 -0.27
N GLN A 28 14.37 -3.40 -1.31
CA GLN A 28 12.93 -3.37 -1.39
C GLN A 28 12.33 -4.69 -0.95
N ARG A 29 11.36 -4.59 -0.07
CA ARG A 29 10.56 -5.73 0.32
C ARG A 29 9.50 -5.98 -0.76
N GLU A 30 8.70 -7.02 -0.57
CA GLU A 30 7.62 -7.31 -1.51
C GLU A 30 6.78 -6.08 -1.79
N PRO A 31 6.39 -5.86 -3.07
CA PRO A 31 5.50 -4.75 -3.39
C PRO A 31 4.20 -4.86 -2.59
N GLY A 32 3.74 -3.72 -2.09
CA GLY A 32 2.49 -3.69 -1.35
C GLY A 32 2.56 -4.27 0.06
N HIS A 33 3.76 -4.40 0.64
CA HIS A 33 3.85 -4.89 2.01
C HIS A 33 3.29 -3.86 3.00
N LEU A 34 2.87 -4.36 4.16
CA LEU A 34 2.31 -3.52 5.20
C LEU A 34 3.36 -3.18 6.25
N LYS A 35 3.29 -1.96 6.75
CA LYS A 35 4.16 -1.49 7.83
C LYS A 35 3.30 -0.74 8.85
N ARG A 36 3.53 -1.00 10.12
CA ARG A 36 2.78 -0.33 11.17
C ARG A 36 3.37 1.05 11.44
N LEU A 37 2.57 2.07 11.22
CA LEU A 37 2.97 3.46 11.40
C LEU A 37 1.83 4.24 12.06
N PHE A 38 2.19 5.34 12.71
CA PHE A 38 1.19 6.20 13.34
C PHE A 38 0.40 6.95 12.26
N CYS A 39 -0.91 6.87 12.32
CA CYS A 39 -1.79 7.60 11.42
C CYS A 39 -2.39 8.78 12.15
N LEU A 40 -2.10 9.99 11.67
CA LEU A 40 -2.61 11.20 12.30
C LEU A 40 -4.12 11.28 12.27
N LYS A 41 -4.73 10.76 11.22
CA LYS A 41 -6.19 10.78 11.07
C LYS A 41 -6.87 9.75 11.98
N CYS A 42 -6.30 8.56 12.09
CA CYS A 42 -6.83 7.53 13.00
C CYS A 42 -6.45 7.80 14.46
N GLY A 43 -5.38 8.54 14.69
CA GLY A 43 -4.90 8.84 16.03
C GLY A 43 -4.22 7.68 16.73
N LYS A 44 -3.73 6.70 15.98
CA LYS A 44 -3.09 5.51 16.54
C LYS A 44 -2.20 4.85 15.50
N GLU A 45 -1.42 3.89 15.94
CA GLU A 45 -0.61 3.09 15.03
C GLU A 45 -1.48 2.06 14.34
N VAL A 46 -1.42 2.05 13.01
CA VAL A 46 -2.17 1.11 12.18
C VAL A 46 -1.31 0.71 11.00
N ASN A 47 -1.70 -0.34 10.32
CA ASN A 47 -0.97 -0.77 9.13
C ASN A 47 -1.10 0.23 8.01
N HIS A 48 0.02 0.47 7.35
CA HIS A 48 0.10 1.29 6.14
C HIS A 48 0.70 0.43 5.04
N VAL A 49 0.30 0.69 3.81
CA VAL A 49 0.85 -0.02 2.66
C VAL A 49 1.85 0.88 1.94
N GLU A 50 2.97 0.31 1.56
CA GLU A 50 4.00 1.03 0.81
C GLU A 50 3.60 1.11 -0.65
N VAL A 51 3.50 2.35 -1.15
CA VAL A 51 3.08 2.65 -2.52
C VAL A 51 4.23 3.31 -3.25
N LYS A 52 4.49 2.87 -4.48
CA LYS A 52 5.54 3.45 -5.32
C LYS A 52 4.92 4.19 -6.50
N GLN A 53 5.72 5.04 -7.12
CA GLN A 53 5.25 5.80 -8.27
C GLN A 53 5.12 4.92 -9.51
N SER A 54 5.97 3.91 -9.64
CA SER A 54 5.92 3.01 -10.78
C SER A 54 6.54 1.66 -10.42
N GLY A 55 6.11 0.62 -11.12
CA GLY A 55 6.61 -0.73 -10.90
C GLY A 55 6.13 -1.33 -9.59
N GLY A 56 5.54 -2.49 -9.64
CA GLY A 56 5.03 -3.17 -8.47
C GLY A 56 3.70 -2.58 -7.99
N TYR A 57 3.66 -2.17 -6.73
CA TYR A 57 2.43 -1.70 -6.11
C TYR A 57 2.34 -0.18 -6.19
N THR A 58 1.38 0.33 -6.96
CA THR A 58 1.18 1.77 -7.17
C THR A 58 -0.09 2.23 -6.48
N ILE A 59 -0.35 3.54 -6.56
CA ILE A 59 -1.58 4.10 -5.97
C ILE A 59 -2.83 3.46 -6.59
N ARG A 60 -2.75 3.03 -7.84
CA ARG A 60 -3.88 2.38 -8.52
C ARG A 60 -4.25 1.07 -7.84
N GLU A 61 -3.25 0.24 -7.52
CA GLU A 61 -3.48 -1.01 -6.81
C GLU A 61 -4.02 -0.75 -5.41
N PHE A 62 -3.48 0.25 -4.71
CA PHE A 62 -3.98 0.60 -3.39
C PHE A 62 -5.44 1.02 -3.44
N GLN A 63 -5.79 1.90 -4.37
CA GLN A 63 -7.16 2.37 -4.49
C GLN A 63 -8.12 1.22 -4.79
N ALA A 64 -7.71 0.30 -5.66
CA ALA A 64 -8.53 -0.86 -5.97
C ALA A 64 -8.75 -1.73 -4.74
N GLU A 65 -7.68 -2.05 -4.00
CA GLU A 65 -7.82 -2.86 -2.78
C GLU A 65 -8.66 -2.15 -1.73
N PHE A 66 -8.43 -0.85 -1.55
CA PHE A 66 -9.13 -0.09 -0.52
C PHE A 66 -10.62 0.05 -0.84
N GLU A 67 -10.94 0.45 -2.06
CA GLU A 67 -12.32 0.69 -2.47
C GLU A 67 -13.13 -0.59 -2.62
N LYS A 68 -12.48 -1.67 -3.05
CA LYS A 68 -13.17 -2.95 -3.27
C LYS A 68 -13.16 -3.86 -2.06
N GLY A 69 -12.60 -3.40 -0.94
CA GLY A 69 -12.75 -4.10 0.33
C GLY A 69 -11.74 -5.18 0.65
N ASN A 70 -10.52 -5.12 0.08
CA ASN A 70 -9.49 -6.07 0.45
C ASN A 70 -8.77 -5.72 1.76
N PHE A 71 -9.00 -4.52 2.28
CA PHE A 71 -8.52 -4.14 3.60
C PHE A 71 -9.70 -4.07 4.56
N LYS A 72 -9.57 -4.77 5.69
CA LYS A 72 -10.61 -4.79 6.71
C LYS A 72 -9.95 -4.83 8.08
N ASN A 73 -10.40 -3.95 8.97
CA ASN A 73 -9.87 -3.87 10.33
C ASN A 73 -8.34 -3.70 10.38
N GLY A 74 -7.79 -2.96 9.42
CA GLY A 74 -6.36 -2.73 9.36
C GLY A 74 -5.55 -3.88 8.79
N GLU A 75 -6.19 -4.88 8.20
CA GLU A 75 -5.51 -6.05 7.66
C GLU A 75 -5.90 -6.30 6.22
N ARG A 76 -4.98 -6.91 5.47
CA ARG A 76 -5.26 -7.34 4.10
C ARG A 76 -5.89 -8.72 4.12
N LEU A 77 -6.98 -8.89 3.37
CA LEU A 77 -7.73 -10.14 3.38
C LEU A 77 -7.09 -11.21 2.49
N MET A 78 -6.57 -10.81 1.32
CA MET A 78 -5.86 -11.74 0.45
C MET A 78 -4.68 -11.02 -0.21
N PRO A 79 -3.66 -11.75 -0.70
CA PRO A 79 -2.53 -11.10 -1.38
C PRO A 79 -3.03 -10.20 -2.51
N TYR A 80 -2.40 -9.04 -2.66
CA TYR A 80 -2.91 -8.06 -3.62
C TYR A 80 -2.89 -8.60 -5.05
N ARG A 81 -1.93 -9.46 -5.39
CA ARG A 81 -1.86 -10.02 -6.74
C ARG A 81 -3.07 -10.89 -7.05
N GLU A 82 -3.52 -11.68 -6.09
CA GLU A 82 -4.73 -12.47 -6.24
C GLU A 82 -5.96 -11.59 -6.37
N PHE A 83 -6.04 -10.58 -5.50
CA PHE A 83 -7.18 -9.66 -5.50
C PHE A 83 -7.29 -8.90 -6.81
N ILE A 84 -6.18 -8.33 -7.28
CA ILE A 84 -6.14 -7.60 -8.54
C ILE A 84 -6.47 -8.53 -9.72
N GLY A 85 -5.97 -9.77 -9.68
CA GLY A 85 -6.29 -10.76 -10.70
C GLY A 85 -7.79 -11.01 -10.79
N LEU A 86 -8.47 -11.12 -9.65
CA LEU A 86 -9.92 -11.30 -9.62
C LEU A 86 -10.63 -10.09 -10.20
N LEU A 87 -10.18 -8.88 -9.86
CA LEU A 87 -10.77 -7.67 -10.41
C LEU A 87 -10.61 -7.59 -11.92
N LYS A 88 -9.45 -7.99 -12.43
CA LYS A 88 -9.23 -8.01 -13.88
C LYS A 88 -10.16 -8.99 -14.58
N GLN A 89 -10.39 -10.13 -13.98
CA GLN A 89 -11.32 -11.12 -14.54
C GLN A 89 -12.75 -10.58 -14.61
N LYS A 90 -13.11 -9.72 -13.66
CA LYS A 90 -14.43 -9.10 -13.62
C LYS A 90 -14.52 -7.82 -14.45
N GLY A 91 -13.40 -7.38 -15.01
CA GLY A 91 -13.36 -6.12 -15.74
C GLY A 91 -13.38 -4.90 -14.86
N GLU A 92 -13.03 -5.03 -13.58
CA GLU A 92 -13.09 -3.93 -12.61
C GLU A 92 -11.74 -3.29 -12.33
N PHE A 93 -10.69 -3.72 -13.06
CA PHE A 93 -9.36 -3.13 -12.85
C PHE A 93 -8.65 -2.77 -14.16
#